data_0461f04f92b9607006c614a0c06502e8
#
_entry.id   0461f04f92b9607006c614a0c06502e8
#
_cell.length_a   1.000
_cell.length_b   1.000
_cell.length_c   1.000
_cell.angle_alpha   90.00
_cell.angle_beta   90.00
_cell.angle_gamma   90.00
#
_symmetry.space_group_name_H-M   'P 1'
#
loop_
_entity.id
_entity.type
_entity.pdbx_description
1 polymer ?
#
loop_
_entity_poly.entity_id
_entity_poly.type
_entity_poly.pdbx_seq_one_letter_code
_entity_poly.pdbx_strand_id
1 'polypeptide(L)' 'MXIEVQFLIAFFLAFTASILALKLGQALYE' A
#
# COMPACT_ATOMS: atom_id res chain seq x y z
N MET A 1 19.51 4.03 12.10
CA MET A 1 19.87 3.11 11.17
C MET A 1 18.81 2.16 10.77
N UNK A 2 18.52 1.14 11.02
CA UNK A 2 17.90 0.57 10.67
C UNK A 2 16.72 0.61 10.78
N ILE A 3 16.40 1.30 11.47
CA ILE A 3 15.03 1.45 11.78
C ILE A 3 14.27 2.03 10.60
N GLU A 4 14.95 2.87 9.86
CA GLU A 4 14.30 3.50 8.72
C GLU A 4 13.98 2.48 7.64
N VAL A 5 14.82 1.49 7.48
CA VAL A 5 14.59 0.47 6.45
C VAL A 5 13.27 -0.25 6.71
N GLN A 6 13.00 -0.58 7.95
CA GLN A 6 11.77 -1.27 8.28
C GLN A 6 10.57 -0.38 8.04
N PHE A 7 10.68 0.88 8.38
CA PHE A 7 9.59 1.82 8.14
C PHE A 7 9.35 2.02 6.65
N LEU A 8 10.41 2.04 5.87
CA LEU A 8 10.26 2.21 4.43
C LEU A 8 9.55 1.02 3.81
N ILE A 9 9.89 -0.18 4.25
CA ILE A 9 9.25 -1.37 3.73
C ILE A 9 7.78 -1.38 4.09
N ALA A 10 7.47 -1.04 5.33
CA ALA A 10 6.09 -1.00 5.76
C ALA A 10 5.30 0.06 4.98
N PHE A 11 5.93 1.20 4.74
CA PHE A 11 5.28 2.26 3.99
C PHE A 11 5.01 1.82 2.55
N PHE A 12 5.97 1.16 1.94
CA PHE A 12 5.81 0.69 0.58
C PHE A 12 4.69 -0.33 0.49
N LEU A 13 4.63 -1.24 1.44
CA LEU A 13 3.59 -2.25 1.45
C LEU A 13 2.21 -1.62 1.62
N ALA A 14 2.12 -0.66 2.52
CA ALA A 14 0.84 0.01 2.75
C ALA A 14 0.41 0.78 1.51
N PHE A 15 1.35 1.41 0.85
CA PHE A 15 1.04 2.17 -0.35
C PHE A 15 0.53 1.24 -1.46
N THR A 16 1.22 0.14 -1.67
CA THR A 16 0.80 -0.82 -2.70
C THR A 16 -0.57 -1.39 -2.36
N ALA A 17 -0.79 -1.73 -1.11
CA ALA A 17 -2.08 -2.29 -0.72
C ALA A 17 -3.21 -1.30 -0.92
N SER A 18 -2.96 -0.03 -0.66
CA SER A 18 -4.01 0.97 -0.83
C SER A 18 -4.37 1.14 -2.31
N ILE A 19 -3.38 1.08 -3.19
CA ILE A 19 -3.66 1.18 -4.61
C ILE A 19 -4.51 0.00 -5.07
N LEU A 20 -4.18 -1.18 -4.61
CA LEU A 20 -4.96 -2.37 -4.97
C LEU A 20 -6.38 -2.27 -4.43
N ALA A 21 -6.53 -1.74 -3.24
CA ALA A 21 -7.86 -1.59 -2.65
C ALA A 21 -8.69 -0.61 -3.47
N LEU A 22 -8.09 0.45 -3.96
CA LEU A 22 -8.82 1.42 -4.77
C LEU A 22 -9.27 0.80 -6.08
N LYS A 23 -8.40 0.03 -6.69
CA LYS A 23 -8.75 -0.61 -7.96
C LYS A 23 -9.85 -1.63 -7.76
N LEU A 24 -9.79 -2.39 -6.68
CA LEU A 24 -10.83 -3.36 -6.40
C LEU A 24 -12.16 -2.66 -6.15
N GLY A 25 -12.12 -1.56 -5.43
CA GLY A 25 -13.33 -0.81 -5.16
C GLY A 25 -13.95 -0.27 -6.42
N GLN A 26 -13.13 0.19 -7.36
CA GLN A 26 -13.65 0.71 -8.61
C GLN A 26 -14.30 -0.38 -9.45
N ALA A 27 -13.72 -1.57 -9.40
CA ALA A 27 -14.28 -2.68 -10.17
C ALA A 27 -15.69 -3.02 -9.68
N LEU A 28 -15.90 -2.92 -8.39
CA LEU A 28 -17.22 -3.17 -7.83
C LEU A 28 -18.16 -2.03 -8.10
N TYR A 29 -17.66 -0.83 -8.01
CA TYR A 29 -18.50 0.36 -8.21
C TYR A 29 -18.91 0.51 -9.66
N GLU A 30 -17.90 0.44 -10.53
CA GLU A 30 -18.06 0.68 -11.95
C GLU A 30 -19.20 1.68 -12.19
#